data_5fbb9d08c7201b03c4de6561b450f67f
#
_entry.id   5fbb9d08c7201b03c4de6561b450f67f
#
_cell.length_a   1.000
_cell.length_b   1.000
_cell.length_c   1.000
_cell.angle_alpha   90.00
_cell.angle_beta   90.00
_cell.angle_gamma   90.00
#
_symmetry.space_group_name_H-M   'P 1'
#
loop_
_entity.id
_entity.type
_entity.pdbx_description
1 polymer ?
#
loop_
_entity_poly.entity_id
_entity_poly.type
_entity_poly.pdbx_seq_one_letter_code
_entity_poly.pdbx_strand_id
1 'polypeptide(L)'
;YRLNPNEPWSEYFSNNLIYFHNLKYGRYHVELEITDICNDDKQIIDFIDFNIAEPFYLNIYFLIILTLSIVFILYQYINSKVETIRRFNDLKINQLEEKNKEERKRLKLENQLSEIKMSALQSQMNPHFIFNVLSSIQYYILDNDIDNALNSLGRFSHLIRQMLNISTRNEISLSEEIEFLKLYVEVENFRWMNKVSFDVETTCGIDIYNVKIPPMLLQPLVENAFVHAFDQNSVNPQIILKFSFDENFLKIVVEDNGKGFSNKKRNEKLYESKALRIINERLRLFNQDKGEYITISFEKSRTRVYLLLRFK
;
A
#
# COMPACT_ATOMS: atom_id res chain seq x y z
N TYR A 1 -59.28 80.22 9.99
CA TYR A 1 -59.53 78.86 9.54
C TYR A 1 -59.50 77.87 10.70
N ARG A 2 -60.13 76.78 10.56
CA ARG A 2 -59.90 75.60 11.41
C ARG A 2 -59.82 74.34 10.54
N LEU A 3 -58.95 73.40 10.98
CA LEU A 3 -58.66 72.17 10.24
C LEU A 3 -59.75 71.09 10.41
N ASN A 4 -60.48 71.17 11.51
CA ASN A 4 -61.58 70.25 11.80
C ASN A 4 -62.63 71.04 12.64
N PRO A 5 -63.94 70.73 12.57
CA PRO A 5 -64.96 71.40 13.34
C PRO A 5 -64.75 71.47 14.84
N ASN A 6 -63.98 70.53 15.42
CA ASN A 6 -63.71 70.43 16.85
C ASN A 6 -62.46 71.17 17.29
N GLU A 7 -61.68 71.76 16.37
CA GLU A 7 -60.47 72.50 16.67
C GLU A 7 -60.74 74.00 16.87
N PRO A 8 -59.95 74.67 17.69
CA PRO A 8 -60.08 76.13 17.86
C PRO A 8 -59.73 76.82 16.54
N TRP A 9 -60.39 77.96 16.32
CA TRP A 9 -60.05 78.83 15.20
C TRP A 9 -58.63 79.35 15.32
N SER A 10 -57.91 79.38 14.19
CA SER A 10 -56.58 80.01 14.10
C SER A 10 -56.71 81.55 14.16
N GLU A 11 -55.57 82.18 14.49
CA GLU A 11 -55.55 83.69 14.48
C GLU A 11 -55.72 84.21 13.06
N TYR A 12 -56.14 85.46 12.99
CA TYR A 12 -56.40 86.14 11.73
C TYR A 12 -55.23 86.28 10.82
N PHE A 13 -55.37 85.93 9.54
CA PHE A 13 -54.39 86.06 8.51
C PHE A 13 -54.73 87.13 7.53
N SER A 14 -53.79 88.02 7.27
CA SER A 14 -53.93 89.04 6.24
C SER A 14 -53.47 88.62 4.87
N ASN A 15 -52.91 87.39 4.73
CA ASN A 15 -52.41 86.89 3.48
C ASN A 15 -53.42 85.93 2.81
N ASN A 16 -53.41 85.93 1.49
CA ASN A 16 -54.26 85.04 0.71
C ASN A 16 -53.86 83.58 0.62
N LEU A 17 -52.81 83.17 1.41
CA LEU A 17 -52.22 81.81 1.38
C LEU A 17 -52.14 81.24 2.79
N ILE A 18 -52.70 80.05 2.95
CA ILE A 18 -52.59 79.23 4.18
C ILE A 18 -51.70 78.09 3.93
N TYR A 19 -50.66 77.98 4.77
CA TYR A 19 -49.72 76.88 4.70
C TYR A 19 -49.92 75.89 5.84
N PHE A 20 -50.14 74.62 5.49
CA PHE A 20 -50.25 73.57 6.46
C PHE A 20 -48.92 72.81 6.52
N HIS A 21 -48.31 72.74 7.67
CA HIS A 21 -47.06 72.04 7.88
C HIS A 21 -47.33 70.78 8.73
N ASN A 22 -46.65 69.63 8.36
CA ASN A 22 -46.66 68.38 9.15
C ASN A 22 -48.08 67.80 9.37
N LEU A 23 -48.96 67.88 8.39
CA LEU A 23 -50.24 67.19 8.48
C LEU A 23 -50.03 65.68 8.45
N LYS A 24 -50.61 64.95 9.39
CA LYS A 24 -50.67 63.52 9.40
C LYS A 24 -51.58 62.99 8.29
N TYR A 25 -51.47 61.76 7.91
CA TYR A 25 -52.44 61.13 7.02
C TYR A 25 -53.81 61.06 7.69
N GLY A 26 -54.82 61.27 6.91
CA GLY A 26 -56.19 61.35 7.39
C GLY A 26 -57.10 62.32 6.55
N ARG A 27 -58.37 62.41 6.95
CA ARG A 27 -59.34 63.36 6.29
C ARG A 27 -59.29 64.63 7.07
N TYR A 28 -59.23 65.73 6.34
CA TYR A 28 -59.24 67.09 6.89
C TYR A 28 -60.41 67.86 6.29
N HIS A 29 -61.15 68.51 7.15
CA HIS A 29 -62.27 69.35 6.78
C HIS A 29 -61.96 70.79 7.19
N VAL A 30 -61.42 71.57 6.25
CA VAL A 30 -61.02 72.96 6.50
C VAL A 30 -62.14 73.88 6.32
N GLU A 31 -62.52 74.60 7.38
CA GLU A 31 -63.51 75.68 7.34
C GLU A 31 -62.81 77.03 7.30
N LEU A 32 -63.32 77.91 6.48
CA LEU A 32 -62.87 79.30 6.34
C LEU A 32 -63.94 80.24 6.84
N GLU A 33 -63.58 81.07 7.83
CA GLU A 33 -64.41 82.14 8.31
C GLU A 33 -63.82 83.49 7.85
N ILE A 34 -64.64 84.27 7.15
CA ILE A 34 -64.24 85.59 6.76
C ILE A 34 -65.08 86.59 7.60
N THR A 35 -64.36 87.54 8.20
CA THR A 35 -64.99 88.59 8.97
C THR A 35 -64.80 89.89 8.22
N ASP A 36 -65.90 90.57 7.97
CA ASP A 36 -65.89 91.91 7.37
C ASP A 36 -65.51 92.92 8.49
N ILE A 37 -64.46 93.66 8.29
CA ILE A 37 -63.92 94.61 9.24
C ILE A 37 -64.87 95.77 9.52
N CYS A 38 -65.84 95.98 8.61
CA CYS A 38 -66.83 97.12 8.72
C CYS A 38 -68.10 96.75 9.45
N ASN A 39 -68.54 95.47 9.51
CA ASN A 39 -69.86 95.06 10.03
C ASN A 39 -69.79 93.98 11.16
N ASP A 40 -68.66 93.54 11.54
CA ASP A 40 -68.47 92.49 12.56
C ASP A 40 -69.30 91.19 12.35
N ASP A 41 -69.89 91.03 11.16
CA ASP A 41 -70.66 89.84 10.79
C ASP A 41 -69.71 88.72 10.35
N LYS A 42 -69.70 87.64 11.14
CA LYS A 42 -68.92 86.44 10.85
C LYS A 42 -69.71 85.50 10.00
N GLN A 43 -69.24 85.22 8.81
CA GLN A 43 -69.84 84.19 7.93
C GLN A 43 -68.84 83.08 7.57
N ILE A 44 -69.23 81.82 7.78
CA ILE A 44 -68.48 80.70 7.24
C ILE A 44 -68.79 80.71 5.74
N ILE A 45 -67.74 80.93 4.94
CA ILE A 45 -67.92 81.18 3.51
C ILE A 45 -67.60 79.97 2.67
N ASP A 46 -66.65 79.13 3.11
CA ASP A 46 -66.22 77.99 2.32
C ASP A 46 -65.64 76.88 3.18
N PHE A 47 -65.72 75.66 2.67
CA PHE A 47 -65.10 74.51 3.28
C PHE A 47 -64.39 73.67 2.21
N ILE A 48 -63.25 73.10 2.51
CA ILE A 48 -62.45 72.28 1.64
C ILE A 48 -62.12 70.93 2.34
N ASP A 49 -62.59 69.87 1.71
CA ASP A 49 -62.28 68.50 2.12
C ASP A 49 -61.10 67.96 1.33
N PHE A 50 -60.13 67.50 2.00
CA PHE A 50 -59.04 66.77 1.35
C PHE A 50 -58.57 65.60 2.22
N ASN A 51 -58.02 64.61 1.57
CA ASN A 51 -57.53 63.39 2.23
C ASN A 51 -56.05 63.19 1.92
N ILE A 52 -55.27 63.10 2.97
CA ILE A 52 -53.82 62.69 2.87
C ILE A 52 -53.80 61.18 2.96
N ALA A 53 -53.45 60.51 1.86
CA ALA A 53 -53.41 59.08 1.79
C ALA A 53 -52.27 58.50 2.67
N GLU A 54 -52.50 57.36 3.34
CA GLU A 54 -51.48 56.64 4.05
C GLU A 54 -50.42 56.18 3.07
N PRO A 55 -49.10 56.28 3.46
CA PRO A 55 -48.03 55.73 2.64
C PRO A 55 -48.21 54.24 2.42
N PHE A 56 -47.95 53.77 1.18
CA PHE A 56 -48.17 52.38 0.76
C PHE A 56 -47.41 51.36 1.63
N TYR A 57 -46.25 51.76 2.23
CA TYR A 57 -45.44 50.90 3.08
C TYR A 57 -46.08 50.64 4.47
N LEU A 58 -47.10 51.38 4.88
CA LEU A 58 -47.88 51.14 6.10
C LEU A 58 -49.13 50.27 5.82
N ASN A 59 -49.41 50.01 4.55
CA ASN A 59 -50.53 49.15 4.20
C ASN A 59 -50.26 47.71 4.66
N ILE A 60 -51.20 47.17 5.42
CA ILE A 60 -51.07 45.81 5.99
C ILE A 60 -50.85 44.73 4.90
N TYR A 61 -51.47 44.84 3.75
CA TYR A 61 -51.31 43.92 2.65
C TYR A 61 -49.92 43.98 2.04
N PHE A 62 -49.31 45.17 1.96
CA PHE A 62 -47.93 45.35 1.52
C PHE A 62 -46.97 44.67 2.48
N LEU A 63 -47.16 44.86 3.79
CA LEU A 63 -46.33 44.24 4.82
C LEU A 63 -46.43 42.71 4.80
N ILE A 64 -47.62 42.16 4.59
CA ILE A 64 -47.86 40.73 4.45
C ILE A 64 -47.12 40.19 3.23
N ILE A 65 -47.23 40.82 2.06
CA ILE A 65 -46.56 40.40 0.84
C ILE A 65 -45.04 40.44 1.01
N LEU A 66 -44.52 41.50 1.62
CA LEU A 66 -43.09 41.66 1.89
C LEU A 66 -42.56 40.56 2.80
N THR A 67 -43.26 40.27 3.90
CA THR A 67 -42.86 39.21 4.84
C THR A 67 -42.88 37.82 4.18
N LEU A 68 -43.95 37.51 3.39
CA LEU A 68 -44.01 36.25 2.64
C LEU A 68 -42.88 36.13 1.62
N SER A 69 -42.54 37.22 0.93
CA SER A 69 -41.41 37.24 -0.02
C SER A 69 -40.09 36.95 0.66
N ILE A 70 -39.83 37.55 1.83
CA ILE A 70 -38.62 37.31 2.61
C ILE A 70 -38.56 35.83 3.05
N VAL A 71 -39.65 35.30 3.59
CA VAL A 71 -39.73 33.90 4.01
C VAL A 71 -39.48 32.95 2.82
N PHE A 72 -40.06 33.25 1.66
CA PHE A 72 -39.86 32.47 0.45
C PHE A 72 -38.38 32.48 -0.01
N ILE A 73 -37.74 33.64 -0.01
CA ILE A 73 -36.31 33.77 -0.36
C ILE A 73 -35.45 32.98 0.62
N LEU A 74 -35.72 33.10 1.92
CA LEU A 74 -34.98 32.33 2.94
C LEU A 74 -35.18 30.83 2.76
N TYR A 75 -36.39 30.38 2.47
CA TYR A 75 -36.67 28.96 2.19
C TYR A 75 -35.86 28.46 0.98
N GLN A 76 -35.85 29.19 -0.13
CA GLN A 76 -35.07 28.84 -1.31
C GLN A 76 -33.55 28.80 -1.01
N TYR A 77 -33.06 29.77 -0.26
CA TYR A 77 -31.68 29.82 0.15
C TYR A 77 -31.27 28.60 0.99
N ILE A 78 -32.09 28.24 1.98
CA ILE A 78 -31.84 27.09 2.85
C ILE A 78 -31.85 25.77 2.03
N ASN A 79 -32.87 25.61 1.16
CA ASN A 79 -32.95 24.42 0.31
C ASN A 79 -31.71 24.27 -0.60
N SER A 80 -31.31 25.35 -1.24
CA SER A 80 -30.12 25.35 -2.09
C SER A 80 -28.85 24.96 -1.30
N LYS A 81 -28.70 25.47 -0.07
CA LYS A 81 -27.58 25.12 0.81
C LYS A 81 -27.61 23.66 1.24
N VAL A 82 -28.79 23.16 1.61
CA VAL A 82 -28.96 21.74 1.99
C VAL A 82 -28.61 20.81 0.82
N GLU A 83 -29.05 21.11 -0.39
CA GLU A 83 -28.71 20.32 -1.58
C GLU A 83 -27.19 20.33 -1.85
N THR A 84 -26.55 21.51 -1.73
CA THR A 84 -25.11 21.62 -1.92
C THR A 84 -24.35 20.76 -0.92
N ILE A 85 -24.74 20.80 0.36
CA ILE A 85 -24.12 19.98 1.42
C ILE A 85 -24.35 18.49 1.14
N ARG A 86 -25.54 18.08 0.73
CA ARG A 86 -25.83 16.67 0.37
C ARG A 86 -24.94 16.21 -0.76
N ARG A 87 -24.87 16.94 -1.87
CA ARG A 87 -23.98 16.60 -3.00
C ARG A 87 -22.52 16.49 -2.59
N PHE A 88 -22.05 17.41 -1.74
CA PHE A 88 -20.67 17.35 -1.23
C PHE A 88 -20.43 16.10 -0.38
N ASN A 89 -21.37 15.75 0.50
CA ASN A 89 -21.26 14.55 1.33
C ASN A 89 -21.30 13.27 0.49
N ASP A 90 -22.17 13.19 -0.51
CA ASP A 90 -22.27 12.05 -1.42
C ASP A 90 -20.96 11.84 -2.20
N LEU A 91 -20.38 12.91 -2.72
CA LEU A 91 -19.08 12.86 -3.39
C LEU A 91 -17.97 12.36 -2.44
N LYS A 92 -17.96 12.85 -1.20
CA LYS A 92 -16.99 12.44 -0.20
C LYS A 92 -17.15 10.97 0.20
N ILE A 93 -18.37 10.49 0.35
CA ILE A 93 -18.67 9.07 0.64
C ILE A 93 -18.18 8.21 -0.52
N ASN A 94 -18.53 8.54 -1.76
CA ASN A 94 -18.09 7.80 -2.94
C ASN A 94 -16.56 7.73 -3.06
N GLN A 95 -15.85 8.84 -2.81
CA GLN A 95 -14.38 8.86 -2.80
C GLN A 95 -13.78 7.97 -1.70
N LEU A 96 -14.40 7.95 -0.51
CA LEU A 96 -13.95 7.09 0.58
C LEU A 96 -14.20 5.61 0.27
N GLU A 97 -15.34 5.28 -0.32
CA GLU A 97 -15.66 3.91 -0.74
C GLU A 97 -14.70 3.41 -1.82
N GLU A 98 -14.37 4.26 -2.80
CA GLU A 98 -13.42 3.94 -3.86
C GLU A 98 -12.01 3.69 -3.30
N LYS A 99 -11.53 4.58 -2.42
CA LYS A 99 -10.26 4.38 -1.70
C LYS A 99 -10.23 3.09 -0.87
N ASN A 100 -11.29 2.83 -0.11
CA ASN A 100 -11.40 1.61 0.68
C ASN A 100 -11.42 0.35 -0.21
N LYS A 101 -12.04 0.42 -1.40
CA LYS A 101 -12.06 -0.68 -2.37
C LYS A 101 -10.67 -0.92 -2.95
N GLU A 102 -9.93 0.14 -3.29
CA GLU A 102 -8.54 0.04 -3.76
C GLU A 102 -7.61 -0.54 -2.68
N GLU A 103 -7.72 -0.06 -1.45
CA GLU A 103 -6.93 -0.55 -0.32
C GLU A 103 -7.20 -2.03 -0.03
N ARG A 104 -8.47 -2.45 -0.02
CA ARG A 104 -8.85 -3.87 0.11
C ARG A 104 -8.30 -4.72 -1.03
N LYS A 105 -8.30 -4.21 -2.26
CA LYS A 105 -7.72 -4.90 -3.42
C LYS A 105 -6.21 -5.05 -3.27
N ARG A 106 -5.53 -3.99 -2.83
CA ARG A 106 -4.10 -4.01 -2.54
C ARG A 106 -3.73 -5.03 -1.46
N LEU A 107 -4.43 -5.01 -0.32
CA LEU A 107 -4.21 -5.97 0.76
C LEU A 107 -4.46 -7.41 0.32
N LYS A 108 -5.49 -7.64 -0.52
CA LYS A 108 -5.75 -8.97 -1.07
C LYS A 108 -4.62 -9.45 -1.97
N LEU A 109 -4.06 -8.56 -2.82
CA LEU A 109 -2.92 -8.89 -3.68
C LEU A 109 -1.65 -9.14 -2.85
N GLU A 110 -1.39 -8.35 -1.82
CA GLU A 110 -0.26 -8.55 -0.91
C GLU A 110 -0.36 -9.90 -0.18
N ASN A 111 -1.54 -10.27 0.29
CA ASN A 111 -1.78 -11.58 0.90
C ASN A 111 -1.58 -12.72 -0.10
N GLN A 112 -2.12 -12.63 -1.32
CA GLN A 112 -1.91 -13.62 -2.36
C GLN A 112 -0.42 -13.76 -2.72
N LEU A 113 0.29 -12.64 -2.81
CA LEU A 113 1.73 -12.64 -3.08
C LEU A 113 2.50 -13.29 -1.93
N SER A 114 2.09 -13.06 -0.69
CA SER A 114 2.65 -13.71 0.49
C SER A 114 2.40 -15.22 0.49
N GLU A 115 1.17 -15.65 0.15
CA GLU A 115 0.82 -17.07 0.02
C GLU A 115 1.62 -17.77 -1.10
N ILE A 116 1.77 -17.12 -2.26
CA ILE A 116 2.57 -17.64 -3.37
C ILE A 116 4.05 -17.75 -2.95
N LYS A 117 4.59 -16.72 -2.30
CA LYS A 117 5.96 -16.76 -1.75
C LYS A 117 6.12 -17.90 -0.74
N MET A 118 5.18 -18.07 0.17
CA MET A 118 5.20 -19.14 1.16
C MET A 118 5.11 -20.53 0.51
N SER A 119 4.23 -20.69 -0.47
CA SER A 119 4.11 -21.93 -1.24
C SER A 119 5.37 -22.25 -2.06
N ALA A 120 5.98 -21.22 -2.65
CA ALA A 120 7.26 -21.37 -3.36
C ALA A 120 8.38 -21.77 -2.39
N LEU A 121 8.43 -21.19 -1.19
CA LEU A 121 9.36 -21.58 -0.13
C LEU A 121 9.17 -23.03 0.33
N GLN A 122 7.91 -23.41 0.57
CA GLN A 122 7.57 -24.80 0.92
C GLN A 122 7.96 -25.80 -0.18
N SER A 123 7.81 -25.41 -1.46
CA SER A 123 8.23 -26.28 -2.58
C SER A 123 9.75 -26.37 -2.74
N GLN A 124 10.50 -25.40 -2.23
CA GLN A 124 11.98 -25.42 -2.19
C GLN A 124 12.54 -26.21 -1.01
N MET A 125 11.74 -26.36 0.06
CA MET A 125 12.09 -27.27 1.15
C MET A 125 11.85 -28.69 0.67
N ASN A 126 12.91 -29.42 0.33
CA ASN A 126 12.79 -30.84 -0.03
C ASN A 126 12.18 -31.62 1.16
N PRO A 127 10.90 -32.11 1.06
CA PRO A 127 10.28 -32.82 2.17
C PRO A 127 11.11 -34.02 2.62
N HIS A 128 11.80 -34.65 1.68
CA HIS A 128 12.68 -35.76 1.93
C HIS A 128 13.87 -35.37 2.83
N PHE A 129 14.47 -34.18 2.66
CA PHE A 129 15.49 -33.64 3.57
C PHE A 129 14.95 -33.52 5.00
N ILE A 130 13.79 -32.92 5.19
CA ILE A 130 13.16 -32.75 6.52
C ILE A 130 12.92 -34.12 7.18
N PHE A 131 12.32 -35.05 6.45
CA PHE A 131 12.12 -36.43 6.97
C PHE A 131 13.40 -37.13 7.33
N ASN A 132 14.45 -36.97 6.53
CA ASN A 132 15.77 -37.59 6.80
C ASN A 132 16.41 -37.04 8.08
N VAL A 133 16.38 -35.72 8.29
CA VAL A 133 16.91 -35.09 9.50
C VAL A 133 16.12 -35.54 10.73
N LEU A 134 14.78 -35.52 10.67
CA LEU A 134 13.93 -35.97 11.76
C LEU A 134 14.17 -37.44 12.09
N SER A 135 14.35 -38.30 11.08
CA SER A 135 14.69 -39.73 11.28
C SER A 135 16.05 -39.91 11.95
N SER A 136 17.02 -39.05 11.60
CA SER A 136 18.35 -39.11 12.25
C SER A 136 18.27 -38.67 13.71
N ILE A 137 17.51 -37.62 14.02
CA ILE A 137 17.25 -37.19 15.41
C ILE A 137 16.55 -38.32 16.20
N GLN A 138 15.54 -38.96 15.59
CA GLN A 138 14.82 -40.08 16.20
C GLN A 138 15.76 -41.25 16.48
N TYR A 139 16.70 -41.57 15.56
CA TYR A 139 17.70 -42.60 15.76
C TYR A 139 18.59 -42.31 16.99
N TYR A 140 19.09 -41.06 17.15
CA TYR A 140 19.88 -40.69 18.32
C TYR A 140 19.10 -40.79 19.64
N ILE A 141 17.80 -40.45 19.62
CA ILE A 141 16.92 -40.60 20.79
C ILE A 141 16.78 -42.09 21.17
N LEU A 142 16.53 -42.96 20.18
CA LEU A 142 16.37 -44.40 20.41
C LEU A 142 17.66 -45.09 20.88
N ASP A 143 18.85 -44.55 20.44
CA ASP A 143 20.15 -44.99 20.84
C ASP A 143 20.61 -44.42 22.20
N ASN A 144 19.76 -43.69 22.89
CA ASN A 144 20.03 -42.98 24.16
C ASN A 144 21.14 -41.90 24.04
N ASP A 145 21.49 -41.47 22.84
CA ASP A 145 22.46 -40.40 22.58
C ASP A 145 21.76 -39.02 22.57
N ILE A 146 21.42 -38.58 23.78
CA ILE A 146 20.65 -37.35 23.98
C ILE A 146 21.44 -36.11 23.52
N ASP A 147 22.72 -36.08 23.72
CA ASP A 147 23.57 -34.94 23.36
C ASP A 147 23.59 -34.72 21.82
N ASN A 148 23.76 -35.78 21.04
CA ASN A 148 23.71 -35.71 19.59
C ASN A 148 22.29 -35.42 19.09
N ALA A 149 21.22 -35.90 19.75
CA ALA A 149 19.86 -35.57 19.42
C ALA A 149 19.56 -34.08 19.60
N LEU A 150 19.96 -33.50 20.77
CA LEU A 150 19.78 -32.07 21.06
C LEU A 150 20.62 -31.19 20.15
N ASN A 151 21.88 -31.54 19.87
CA ASN A 151 22.72 -30.81 18.95
C ASN A 151 22.16 -30.81 17.52
N SER A 152 21.70 -31.95 17.02
CA SER A 152 21.09 -32.10 15.70
C SER A 152 19.81 -31.28 15.58
N LEU A 153 18.93 -31.30 16.61
CA LEU A 153 17.71 -30.51 16.66
C LEU A 153 18.03 -29.00 16.68
N GLY A 154 19.02 -28.57 17.47
CA GLY A 154 19.46 -27.19 17.56
C GLY A 154 19.96 -26.66 16.21
N ARG A 155 20.85 -27.42 15.54
CA ARG A 155 21.39 -27.05 14.22
C ARG A 155 20.31 -27.06 13.13
N PHE A 156 19.43 -28.04 13.13
CA PHE A 156 18.28 -28.06 12.21
C PHE A 156 17.38 -26.86 12.41
N SER A 157 17.05 -26.50 13.65
CA SER A 157 16.22 -25.30 13.95
C SER A 157 16.93 -24.01 13.51
N HIS A 158 18.27 -23.94 13.62
CA HIS A 158 19.04 -22.80 13.14
C HIS A 158 19.01 -22.71 11.60
N LEU A 159 19.22 -23.85 10.92
CA LEU A 159 19.15 -23.92 9.47
C LEU A 159 17.80 -23.44 8.91
N ILE A 160 16.70 -23.90 9.49
CA ILE A 160 15.35 -23.48 9.08
C ILE A 160 15.16 -21.96 9.25
N ARG A 161 15.62 -21.39 10.37
CA ARG A 161 15.55 -19.94 10.58
C ARG A 161 16.39 -19.15 9.58
N GLN A 162 17.63 -19.59 9.28
CA GLN A 162 18.45 -18.95 8.26
C GLN A 162 17.82 -19.07 6.88
N MET A 163 17.32 -20.26 6.52
CA MET A 163 16.62 -20.50 5.26
C MET A 163 15.45 -19.53 5.06
N LEU A 164 14.59 -19.37 6.06
CA LEU A 164 13.46 -18.43 6.02
C LEU A 164 13.94 -16.97 5.86
N ASN A 165 14.99 -16.58 6.57
CA ASN A 165 15.53 -15.23 6.52
C ASN A 165 16.10 -14.87 5.14
N ILE A 166 16.94 -15.74 4.56
CA ILE A 166 17.58 -15.47 3.26
C ILE A 166 16.62 -15.61 2.09
N SER A 167 15.63 -16.50 2.19
CA SER A 167 14.65 -16.76 1.11
C SER A 167 13.73 -15.60 0.80
N THR A 168 13.54 -14.66 1.73
CA THR A 168 12.71 -13.47 1.55
C THR A 168 13.43 -12.32 0.84
N ARG A 169 14.75 -12.44 0.69
CA ARG A 169 15.60 -11.42 0.06
C ARG A 169 15.72 -11.67 -1.45
N ASN A 170 15.92 -10.61 -2.22
CA ASN A 170 16.19 -10.72 -3.65
C ASN A 170 17.64 -11.15 -3.93
N GLU A 171 18.57 -10.69 -3.10
CA GLU A 171 20.00 -10.93 -3.20
C GLU A 171 20.59 -11.09 -1.80
N ILE A 172 21.63 -11.93 -1.69
CA ILE A 172 22.43 -12.11 -0.47
C ILE A 172 23.92 -11.99 -0.81
N SER A 173 24.78 -11.81 0.18
CA SER A 173 26.22 -11.86 -0.05
C SER A 173 26.69 -13.30 -0.28
N LEU A 174 27.79 -13.45 -1.02
CA LEU A 174 28.40 -14.75 -1.21
C LEU A 174 28.83 -15.38 0.13
N SER A 175 29.23 -14.54 1.09
CA SER A 175 29.54 -14.98 2.46
C SER A 175 28.31 -15.59 3.15
N GLU A 176 27.15 -14.96 3.04
CA GLU A 176 25.89 -15.48 3.63
C GLU A 176 25.48 -16.81 3.01
N GLU A 177 25.64 -16.99 1.68
CA GLU A 177 25.38 -18.28 1.02
C GLU A 177 26.35 -19.37 1.48
N ILE A 178 27.62 -19.03 1.60
CA ILE A 178 28.65 -19.99 2.10
C ILE A 178 28.35 -20.41 3.55
N GLU A 179 27.99 -19.48 4.42
CA GLU A 179 27.62 -19.79 5.82
C GLU A 179 26.38 -20.67 5.88
N PHE A 180 25.39 -20.37 5.08
CA PHE A 180 24.20 -21.20 4.95
C PHE A 180 24.53 -22.61 4.46
N LEU A 181 25.38 -22.75 3.44
CA LEU A 181 25.79 -24.06 2.90
C LEU A 181 26.62 -24.87 3.91
N LYS A 182 27.47 -24.22 4.68
CA LYS A 182 28.20 -24.91 5.78
C LYS A 182 27.23 -25.52 6.78
N LEU A 183 26.24 -24.73 7.23
CA LEU A 183 25.21 -25.20 8.15
C LEU A 183 24.33 -26.31 7.53
N TYR A 184 24.02 -26.20 6.25
CA TYR A 184 23.28 -27.24 5.51
C TYR A 184 24.03 -28.56 5.47
N VAL A 185 25.34 -28.51 5.13
CA VAL A 185 26.20 -29.70 5.10
C VAL A 185 26.36 -30.30 6.49
N GLU A 186 26.53 -29.48 7.55
CA GLU A 186 26.58 -29.97 8.93
C GLU A 186 25.30 -30.75 9.30
N VAL A 187 24.14 -30.26 8.91
CA VAL A 187 22.86 -30.95 9.19
C VAL A 187 22.69 -32.23 8.36
N GLU A 188 23.07 -32.23 7.07
CA GLU A 188 23.08 -33.45 6.25
C GLU A 188 24.06 -34.47 6.80
N ASN A 189 25.20 -34.04 7.33
CA ASN A 189 26.24 -34.91 7.88
C ASN A 189 25.80 -35.74 9.10
N PHE A 190 24.75 -35.37 9.82
CA PHE A 190 24.19 -36.20 10.89
C PHE A 190 23.78 -37.59 10.36
N ARG A 191 23.24 -37.69 9.15
CA ARG A 191 22.90 -38.93 8.48
C ARG A 191 24.12 -39.70 7.97
N TRP A 192 25.19 -38.99 7.63
CA TRP A 192 26.42 -39.54 7.09
C TRP A 192 27.47 -39.83 8.16
N MET A 193 27.10 -39.76 9.43
CA MET A 193 28.02 -39.95 10.57
C MET A 193 29.26 -39.03 10.46
N ASN A 194 29.06 -37.80 10.03
CA ASN A 194 30.10 -36.76 9.84
C ASN A 194 31.24 -37.14 8.87
N LYS A 195 30.96 -37.95 7.85
CA LYS A 195 31.96 -38.42 6.90
C LYS A 195 32.24 -37.48 5.74
N VAL A 196 31.30 -36.61 5.37
CA VAL A 196 31.43 -35.74 4.20
C VAL A 196 32.18 -34.48 4.57
N SER A 197 33.34 -34.22 3.95
CA SER A 197 34.05 -32.96 4.08
C SER A 197 33.48 -31.89 3.12
N PHE A 198 33.51 -30.64 3.58
CA PHE A 198 33.05 -29.49 2.82
C PHE A 198 34.07 -28.37 2.88
N ASP A 199 34.69 -28.07 1.74
CA ASP A 199 35.77 -27.12 1.64
C ASP A 199 35.39 -25.96 0.71
N VAL A 200 35.89 -24.76 1.06
CA VAL A 200 35.63 -23.54 0.27
C VAL A 200 36.99 -22.93 -0.11
N GLU A 201 37.24 -22.88 -1.40
CA GLU A 201 38.45 -22.30 -1.99
C GLU A 201 38.08 -20.98 -2.69
N THR A 202 38.73 -19.88 -2.32
CA THR A 202 38.57 -18.59 -2.95
C THR A 202 39.88 -18.10 -3.53
N THR A 203 39.89 -17.63 -4.78
CA THR A 203 41.06 -17.00 -5.37
C THR A 203 41.32 -15.65 -4.70
N CYS A 204 42.60 -15.28 -4.51
CA CYS A 204 42.97 -13.98 -3.94
C CYS A 204 42.31 -12.83 -4.68
N GLY A 205 41.70 -11.88 -3.94
CA GLY A 205 41.07 -10.70 -4.47
C GLY A 205 39.53 -10.72 -4.56
N ILE A 206 38.87 -11.85 -4.21
CA ILE A 206 37.41 -11.91 -4.15
C ILE A 206 36.95 -11.41 -2.79
N ASP A 207 36.18 -10.29 -2.82
CA ASP A 207 35.49 -9.80 -1.62
C ASP A 207 34.11 -10.49 -1.50
N ILE A 208 34.11 -11.64 -0.81
CA ILE A 208 32.93 -12.48 -0.62
C ILE A 208 31.79 -11.77 0.13
N TYR A 209 32.06 -10.69 0.84
CA TYR A 209 31.06 -9.90 1.57
C TYR A 209 30.29 -8.94 0.66
N ASN A 210 30.96 -8.41 -0.37
CA ASN A 210 30.35 -7.43 -1.29
C ASN A 210 29.79 -8.07 -2.56
N VAL A 211 30.20 -9.29 -2.91
CA VAL A 211 29.62 -10.02 -4.05
C VAL A 211 28.20 -10.46 -3.71
N LYS A 212 27.21 -10.01 -4.53
CA LYS A 212 25.79 -10.36 -4.37
C LYS A 212 25.40 -11.46 -5.35
N ILE A 213 24.60 -12.41 -4.84
CA ILE A 213 24.07 -13.54 -5.62
C ILE A 213 22.59 -13.79 -5.25
N PRO A 214 21.81 -14.47 -6.11
CA PRO A 214 20.49 -14.95 -5.72
C PRO A 214 20.58 -15.92 -4.52
N PRO A 215 19.65 -15.83 -3.55
CA PRO A 215 19.67 -16.72 -2.40
C PRO A 215 19.44 -18.17 -2.77
N MET A 216 20.08 -19.09 -2.05
CA MET A 216 19.98 -20.55 -2.24
C MET A 216 20.29 -20.99 -3.69
N LEU A 217 21.24 -20.31 -4.33
CA LEU A 217 21.65 -20.62 -5.70
C LEU A 217 22.47 -21.93 -5.76
N LEU A 218 23.35 -22.13 -4.79
CA LEU A 218 24.29 -23.24 -4.78
C LEU A 218 23.76 -24.46 -4.01
N GLN A 219 22.75 -24.27 -3.15
CA GLN A 219 22.16 -25.34 -2.34
C GLN A 219 21.75 -26.57 -3.16
N PRO A 220 21.03 -26.44 -4.31
CA PRO A 220 20.60 -27.62 -5.08
C PRO A 220 21.74 -28.43 -5.65
N LEU A 221 22.91 -27.81 -5.85
CA LEU A 221 24.11 -28.52 -6.33
C LEU A 221 24.77 -29.32 -5.19
N VAL A 222 24.86 -28.75 -4.02
CA VAL A 222 25.33 -29.44 -2.82
C VAL A 222 24.39 -30.58 -2.43
N GLU A 223 23.08 -30.34 -2.50
CA GLU A 223 22.08 -31.38 -2.27
C GLU A 223 22.24 -32.55 -3.25
N ASN A 224 22.44 -32.28 -4.55
CA ASN A 224 22.67 -33.30 -5.57
C ASN A 224 23.89 -34.18 -5.25
N ALA A 225 24.96 -33.63 -4.65
CA ALA A 225 26.10 -34.41 -4.23
C ALA A 225 25.72 -35.43 -3.15
N PHE A 226 24.98 -35.00 -2.12
CA PHE A 226 24.52 -35.91 -1.07
C PHE A 226 23.54 -36.99 -1.59
N VAL A 227 22.67 -36.65 -2.54
CA VAL A 227 21.63 -37.58 -3.04
C VAL A 227 22.18 -38.54 -4.09
N HIS A 228 23.07 -38.07 -4.97
CA HIS A 228 23.43 -38.77 -6.19
C HIS A 228 24.91 -39.18 -6.26
N ALA A 229 25.83 -38.40 -5.69
CA ALA A 229 27.24 -38.65 -5.84
C ALA A 229 27.77 -39.64 -4.81
N PHE A 230 27.24 -39.66 -3.58
CA PHE A 230 27.72 -40.44 -2.48
C PHE A 230 26.84 -41.65 -2.15
N ASP A 231 27.46 -42.70 -1.57
CA ASP A 231 26.80 -43.82 -0.90
C ASP A 231 27.53 -44.18 0.37
N GLN A 232 27.00 -45.17 1.10
CA GLN A 232 27.60 -45.63 2.37
C GLN A 232 29.01 -46.18 2.22
N ASN A 233 29.40 -46.62 1.01
CA ASN A 233 30.73 -47.17 0.70
C ASN A 233 31.70 -46.13 0.13
N SER A 234 31.27 -44.85 0.02
CA SER A 234 32.12 -43.79 -0.48
C SER A 234 33.28 -43.54 0.46
N VAL A 235 34.49 -43.56 -0.09
CA VAL A 235 35.74 -43.33 0.68
C VAL A 235 36.04 -41.86 0.68
N ASN A 236 36.08 -41.23 1.88
CA ASN A 236 36.37 -39.81 2.09
C ASN A 236 35.54 -38.90 1.17
N PRO A 237 34.19 -38.94 1.26
CA PRO A 237 33.35 -38.12 0.42
C PRO A 237 33.63 -36.64 0.68
N GLN A 238 33.82 -35.86 -0.38
CA GLN A 238 34.19 -34.45 -0.32
C GLN A 238 33.43 -33.62 -1.31
N ILE A 239 33.01 -32.44 -0.86
CA ILE A 239 32.40 -31.37 -1.71
C ILE A 239 33.32 -30.16 -1.59
N ILE A 240 33.73 -29.59 -2.72
CA ILE A 240 34.56 -28.39 -2.77
C ILE A 240 33.84 -27.30 -3.56
N LEU A 241 33.71 -26.13 -2.97
CA LEU A 241 33.30 -24.92 -3.65
C LEU A 241 34.50 -24.08 -4.02
N LYS A 242 34.64 -23.71 -5.30
CA LYS A 242 35.73 -22.86 -5.79
C LYS A 242 35.15 -21.59 -6.41
N PHE A 243 35.72 -20.48 -6.01
CA PHE A 243 35.31 -19.16 -6.52
C PHE A 243 36.50 -18.49 -7.20
N SER A 244 36.31 -18.03 -8.45
CA SER A 244 37.32 -17.30 -9.20
C SER A 244 36.66 -16.22 -10.07
N PHE A 245 37.40 -15.16 -10.37
CA PHE A 245 36.98 -14.19 -11.39
C PHE A 245 37.56 -14.57 -12.75
N ASP A 246 36.71 -14.46 -13.77
CA ASP A 246 37.09 -14.61 -15.16
C ASP A 246 36.54 -13.41 -15.93
N GLU A 247 37.40 -12.42 -16.24
CA GLU A 247 37.08 -11.15 -16.83
C GLU A 247 35.95 -10.41 -16.07
N ASN A 248 34.68 -10.50 -16.59
CA ASN A 248 33.50 -9.84 -16.05
C ASN A 248 32.53 -10.79 -15.31
N PHE A 249 32.98 -12.05 -15.07
CA PHE A 249 32.14 -13.07 -14.47
C PHE A 249 32.77 -13.64 -13.20
N LEU A 250 31.91 -13.82 -12.19
CA LEU A 250 32.22 -14.68 -11.08
C LEU A 250 31.99 -16.13 -11.54
N LYS A 251 33.09 -16.91 -11.64
CA LYS A 251 33.04 -18.35 -11.90
C LYS A 251 32.95 -19.09 -10.60
N ILE A 252 31.89 -19.85 -10.42
CA ILE A 252 31.70 -20.73 -9.26
C ILE A 252 31.75 -22.15 -9.75
N VAL A 253 32.54 -22.99 -9.05
CA VAL A 253 32.65 -24.41 -9.34
C VAL A 253 32.23 -25.19 -8.11
N VAL A 254 31.26 -26.09 -8.26
CA VAL A 254 30.86 -27.06 -7.26
C VAL A 254 31.45 -28.41 -7.72
N GLU A 255 32.37 -28.94 -6.95
CA GLU A 255 33.04 -30.21 -7.27
C GLU A 255 32.73 -31.24 -6.18
N ASP A 256 32.35 -32.47 -6.59
CA ASP A 256 32.24 -33.63 -5.72
C ASP A 256 33.17 -34.75 -6.20
N ASN A 257 33.68 -35.58 -5.26
CA ASN A 257 34.50 -36.75 -5.52
C ASN A 257 33.67 -38.07 -5.53
N GLY A 258 32.39 -37.99 -5.84
CA GLY A 258 31.49 -39.13 -5.84
C GLY A 258 31.65 -40.04 -7.06
N LYS A 259 30.65 -40.90 -7.28
CA LYS A 259 30.69 -41.96 -8.33
C LYS A 259 30.80 -41.41 -9.77
N GLY A 260 30.63 -40.12 -9.97
CA GLY A 260 30.46 -39.55 -11.30
C GLY A 260 29.22 -40.12 -11.99
N PHE A 261 29.02 -39.75 -13.25
CA PHE A 261 27.92 -40.30 -14.04
C PHE A 261 28.35 -41.53 -14.88
N SER A 262 27.60 -42.64 -14.78
CA SER A 262 27.84 -43.81 -15.63
C SER A 262 27.48 -43.48 -17.09
N ASN A 263 28.35 -43.92 -18.01
CA ASN A 263 28.35 -43.62 -19.46
C ASN A 263 27.09 -43.94 -20.27
N LYS A 264 26.08 -44.58 -19.69
CA LYS A 264 24.92 -45.12 -20.45
C LYS A 264 23.72 -44.10 -20.60
N LYS A 265 23.73 -42.95 -19.97
CA LYS A 265 22.62 -41.97 -20.08
C LYS A 265 23.11 -40.51 -20.33
N ARG A 266 24.11 -40.38 -21.19
CA ARG A 266 25.00 -39.22 -21.22
C ARG A 266 24.43 -37.92 -21.84
N ASN A 267 23.39 -37.91 -22.65
CA ASN A 267 23.11 -36.74 -23.47
C ASN A 267 21.70 -36.10 -23.37
N GLU A 268 20.68 -36.75 -22.83
CA GLU A 268 19.35 -36.15 -22.88
C GLU A 268 18.71 -35.87 -21.50
N LYS A 269 19.04 -36.62 -20.44
CA LYS A 269 18.41 -36.46 -19.12
C LYS A 269 19.11 -35.46 -18.20
N LEU A 270 20.29 -34.98 -18.53
CA LEU A 270 21.11 -34.16 -17.65
C LEU A 270 20.67 -32.69 -17.66
N TYR A 271 20.31 -32.15 -18.82
CA TYR A 271 19.71 -30.82 -18.92
C TYR A 271 18.29 -30.78 -18.37
N GLU A 272 17.68 -31.93 -18.12
CA GLU A 272 16.32 -32.07 -17.59
C GLU A 272 16.25 -32.16 -16.05
N SER A 273 17.38 -32.13 -15.32
CA SER A 273 17.24 -32.11 -13.87
C SER A 273 16.52 -30.85 -13.43
N LYS A 274 15.42 -31.01 -12.71
CA LYS A 274 14.59 -29.90 -12.22
C LYS A 274 15.43 -28.84 -11.50
N ALA A 275 16.45 -29.28 -10.76
CA ALA A 275 17.36 -28.41 -10.03
C ALA A 275 18.20 -27.50 -10.95
N LEU A 276 18.82 -28.06 -11.98
CA LEU A 276 19.64 -27.29 -12.93
C LEU A 276 18.81 -26.31 -13.75
N ARG A 277 17.60 -26.69 -14.13
CA ARG A 277 16.67 -25.79 -14.81
C ARG A 277 16.31 -24.59 -13.94
N ILE A 278 15.98 -24.82 -12.68
CA ILE A 278 15.67 -23.74 -11.71
C ILE A 278 16.88 -22.80 -11.53
N ILE A 279 18.07 -23.35 -11.37
CA ILE A 279 19.29 -22.56 -11.22
C ILE A 279 19.54 -21.72 -12.48
N ASN A 280 19.42 -22.30 -13.68
CA ASN A 280 19.62 -21.58 -14.93
C ASN A 280 18.59 -20.46 -15.14
N GLU A 281 17.33 -20.68 -14.81
CA GLU A 281 16.29 -19.65 -14.82
C GLU A 281 16.61 -18.50 -13.85
N ARG A 282 17.08 -18.82 -12.63
CA ARG A 282 17.52 -17.80 -11.65
C ARG A 282 18.71 -16.99 -12.16
N LEU A 283 19.70 -17.65 -12.75
CA LEU A 283 20.86 -16.96 -13.32
C LEU A 283 20.49 -16.07 -14.50
N ARG A 284 19.57 -16.50 -15.36
CA ARG A 284 19.03 -15.67 -16.46
C ARG A 284 18.34 -14.41 -15.94
N LEU A 285 17.52 -14.54 -14.90
CA LEU A 285 16.84 -13.41 -14.27
C LEU A 285 17.83 -12.46 -13.61
N PHE A 286 18.84 -13.00 -12.92
CA PHE A 286 19.84 -12.22 -12.24
C PHE A 286 20.77 -11.47 -13.23
N ASN A 287 21.25 -12.14 -14.27
CA ASN A 287 22.10 -11.58 -15.29
C ASN A 287 21.35 -10.70 -16.30
N GLN A 288 19.99 -10.71 -16.28
CA GLN A 288 19.11 -9.95 -17.17
C GLN A 288 19.31 -10.27 -18.66
N ASP A 289 19.71 -11.49 -19.00
CA ASP A 289 19.86 -11.93 -20.38
C ASP A 289 19.42 -13.39 -20.58
N LYS A 290 19.52 -13.92 -21.82
CA LYS A 290 19.12 -15.27 -22.19
C LYS A 290 20.28 -16.25 -22.35
N GLY A 291 21.47 -15.93 -21.81
CA GLY A 291 22.65 -16.78 -21.90
C GLY A 291 22.50 -18.14 -21.19
N GLU A 292 23.38 -19.05 -21.49
CA GLU A 292 23.59 -20.29 -20.74
C GLU A 292 24.72 -20.06 -19.73
N TYR A 293 24.43 -20.24 -18.45
CA TYR A 293 25.35 -19.91 -17.36
C TYR A 293 25.80 -21.13 -16.57
N ILE A 294 25.38 -22.33 -16.99
CA ILE A 294 25.70 -23.57 -16.33
C ILE A 294 26.39 -24.50 -17.31
N THR A 295 27.57 -24.99 -16.94
CA THR A 295 28.26 -26.04 -17.65
C THR A 295 28.62 -27.17 -16.68
N ILE A 296 28.42 -28.41 -17.11
CA ILE A 296 28.73 -29.59 -16.28
C ILE A 296 29.83 -30.40 -16.94
N SER A 297 30.85 -30.74 -16.20
CA SER A 297 31.93 -31.63 -16.61
C SER A 297 31.95 -32.86 -15.71
N PHE A 298 32.07 -34.02 -16.34
CA PHE A 298 32.17 -35.30 -15.63
C PHE A 298 33.51 -35.96 -15.92
N GLU A 299 34.19 -36.33 -14.86
CA GLU A 299 35.35 -37.21 -14.88
C GLU A 299 34.94 -38.54 -14.25
N LYS A 300 35.78 -39.60 -14.40
CA LYS A 300 35.44 -40.96 -13.95
C LYS A 300 35.11 -41.11 -12.46
N SER A 301 35.52 -40.17 -11.62
CA SER A 301 35.30 -40.16 -10.16
C SER A 301 35.04 -38.72 -9.62
N ARG A 302 34.63 -37.81 -10.46
CA ARG A 302 34.36 -36.41 -10.03
C ARG A 302 33.29 -35.79 -10.92
N THR A 303 32.40 -35.03 -10.28
CA THR A 303 31.48 -34.19 -11.01
C THR A 303 31.85 -32.72 -10.75
N ARG A 304 31.91 -31.90 -11.78
CA ARG A 304 32.12 -30.46 -11.66
C ARG A 304 31.00 -29.72 -12.34
N VAL A 305 30.33 -28.86 -11.58
CA VAL A 305 29.30 -27.94 -12.09
C VAL A 305 29.89 -26.55 -12.08
N TYR A 306 29.94 -25.92 -13.24
CA TYR A 306 30.43 -24.54 -13.43
C TYR A 306 29.24 -23.60 -13.56
N LEU A 307 29.25 -22.54 -12.80
CA LEU A 307 28.29 -21.45 -12.86
C LEU A 307 29.01 -20.15 -13.23
N LEU A 308 28.42 -19.36 -14.10
CA LEU A 308 28.94 -18.04 -14.49
C LEU A 308 27.92 -16.99 -14.06
N LEU A 309 28.28 -16.10 -13.16
CA LEU A 309 27.49 -14.95 -12.76
C LEU A 309 28.16 -13.69 -13.28
N ARG A 310 27.38 -12.84 -13.94
CA ARG A 310 27.88 -11.55 -14.39
C ARG A 310 28.11 -10.64 -13.19
N PHE A 311 29.31 -10.13 -13.06
CA PHE A 311 29.63 -9.14 -12.04
C PHE A 311 29.14 -7.76 -12.49
N LYS A 312 28.35 -7.09 -11.63
CA LYS A 312 27.89 -5.69 -11.85
C LYS A 312 28.80 -4.73 -11.16
#